data_e332805d8a3e2e5faca55ee9b24b6476
#
_entry.id   e332805d8a3e2e5faca55ee9b24b6476
#
_cell.length_a   1.000
_cell.length_b   1.000
_cell.length_c   1.000
_cell.angle_alpha   90.00
_cell.angle_beta   90.00
_cell.angle_gamma   90.00
#
_symmetry.space_group_name_H-M   'P 1'
#
loop_
_entity.id
_entity.type
_entity.pdbx_description
1 polymer ?
#
loop_
_entity_poly.entity_id
_entity_poly.type
_entity_poly.pdbx_seq_one_letter_code
_entity_poly.pdbx_strand_id
1 'polypeptide(L)'
;MGWAHRLEDCNDPADWAYCTCAVYSCGYSQPKRDHLSIERLKAGTAETDCSYGVGWWLFMGGYLDENPAFHTAIEREYLADHGYDLIDANAGGFIAMQRNDVLWRTGHTGLFIGDGMEAEALRDENHDAGYEGSTPGDQDGGETVVRALTLDWDYVIRKRDQPKPVAPIPTDVGESMTFIFSCDSNRHMWLYDGGRVVQIKTESQQEALKEAHMRATGRPKQQVDLGNGGALIDLLG
;
A
#
# COMPACT_ATOMS: atom_id res chain seq x y z
N MET A 1 -7.58 -8.77 9.36
CA MET A 1 -7.08 -9.96 8.60
C MET A 1 -5.65 -10.20 9.01
N GLY A 2 -5.21 -11.45 9.21
CA GLY A 2 -3.79 -11.73 9.49
C GLY A 2 -2.99 -11.68 8.18
N TRP A 3 -1.75 -11.22 8.26
CA TRP A 3 -0.81 -11.24 7.14
C TRP A 3 -0.22 -12.64 6.96
N ALA A 4 0.06 -13.03 5.72
CA ALA A 4 0.80 -14.25 5.46
C ALA A 4 2.24 -14.10 6.00
N HIS A 5 2.71 -15.07 6.80
CA HIS A 5 4.07 -15.07 7.34
C HIS A 5 4.99 -16.11 6.65
N ARG A 6 4.46 -16.81 5.65
CA ARG A 6 5.19 -17.80 4.86
C ARG A 6 4.74 -17.70 3.41
N LEU A 7 5.64 -17.95 2.48
CA LEU A 7 5.37 -17.85 1.04
C LEU A 7 4.26 -18.80 0.57
N GLU A 8 4.13 -19.96 1.22
CA GLU A 8 3.07 -20.93 0.92
C GLU A 8 1.67 -20.50 1.37
N ASP A 9 1.57 -19.48 2.22
CA ASP A 9 0.30 -18.94 2.70
C ASP A 9 -0.16 -17.71 1.90
N CYS A 10 0.68 -17.20 0.96
CA CYS A 10 0.38 -16.04 0.14
C CYS A 10 -0.71 -16.37 -0.88
N ASN A 11 -1.80 -15.60 -0.89
CA ASN A 11 -2.97 -15.84 -1.72
C ASN A 11 -3.32 -14.69 -2.67
N ASP A 12 -2.80 -13.50 -2.40
CA ASP A 12 -3.05 -12.31 -3.22
C ASP A 12 -1.79 -11.44 -3.31
N PRO A 13 -1.75 -10.39 -4.18
CA PRO A 13 -0.59 -9.53 -4.33
C PRO A 13 -0.09 -8.89 -3.02
N ALA A 14 -1.01 -8.52 -2.12
CA ALA A 14 -0.64 -7.89 -0.86
C ALA A 14 0.05 -8.86 0.11
N ASP A 15 -0.34 -10.15 0.11
CA ASP A 15 0.38 -11.17 0.87
C ASP A 15 1.79 -11.35 0.35
N TRP A 16 1.96 -11.42 -0.97
CA TRP A 16 3.27 -11.53 -1.61
C TRP A 16 4.16 -10.31 -1.33
N ALA A 17 3.58 -9.10 -1.40
CA ALA A 17 4.28 -7.86 -1.08
C ALA A 17 4.71 -7.83 0.40
N TYR A 18 3.82 -8.19 1.32
CA TYR A 18 4.14 -8.27 2.74
C TYR A 18 5.25 -9.28 3.03
N CYS A 19 5.14 -10.50 2.50
CA CYS A 19 6.18 -11.52 2.65
C CYS A 19 7.53 -11.03 2.10
N THR A 20 7.55 -10.46 0.90
CA THR A 20 8.77 -9.98 0.25
C THR A 20 9.46 -8.90 1.09
N CYS A 21 8.70 -7.91 1.57
CA CYS A 21 9.26 -6.73 2.22
C CYS A 21 9.48 -6.92 3.73
N ALA A 22 8.51 -7.52 4.45
CA ALA A 22 8.55 -7.56 5.91
C ALA A 22 9.07 -8.88 6.48
N VAL A 23 8.88 -10.01 5.76
CA VAL A 23 9.26 -11.32 6.28
C VAL A 23 10.64 -11.76 5.78
N TYR A 24 10.88 -11.55 4.49
CA TYR A 24 12.11 -12.02 3.83
C TYR A 24 13.10 -10.90 3.53
N SER A 25 12.74 -9.64 3.81
CA SER A 25 13.63 -8.47 3.68
C SER A 25 14.37 -8.47 2.34
N CYS A 26 13.62 -8.46 1.23
CA CYS A 26 14.18 -8.40 -0.11
C CYS A 26 15.02 -7.14 -0.27
N GLY A 27 16.16 -7.23 -0.94
CA GLY A 27 17.01 -6.09 -1.23
C GLY A 27 16.49 -5.24 -2.39
N TYR A 28 17.06 -4.06 -2.55
CA TYR A 28 16.78 -3.14 -3.65
C TYR A 28 17.94 -3.09 -4.62
N SER A 29 17.67 -3.35 -5.91
CA SER A 29 18.67 -3.19 -6.95
C SER A 29 18.02 -2.93 -8.29
N GLN A 30 18.35 -1.82 -8.96
CA GLN A 30 17.89 -1.59 -10.34
C GLN A 30 18.60 -2.52 -11.35
N PRO A 31 19.92 -2.72 -11.30
CA PRO A 31 20.60 -3.64 -12.23
C PRO A 31 20.21 -5.10 -12.06
N LYS A 32 19.83 -5.52 -10.84
CA LYS A 32 19.47 -6.91 -10.51
C LYS A 32 18.00 -7.05 -10.16
N ARG A 33 17.16 -6.14 -10.63
CA ARG A 33 15.73 -6.08 -10.29
C ARG A 33 14.98 -7.39 -10.56
N ASP A 34 15.44 -8.19 -11.50
CA ASP A 34 14.90 -9.49 -11.90
C ASP A 34 15.42 -10.67 -11.03
N HIS A 35 16.19 -10.37 -9.99
CA HIS A 35 16.63 -11.37 -9.02
C HIS A 35 15.59 -11.68 -7.94
N LEU A 36 14.33 -11.36 -8.16
CA LEU A 36 13.22 -11.69 -7.25
C LEU A 36 12.62 -13.06 -7.64
N SER A 37 12.80 -14.04 -6.76
CA SER A 37 12.17 -15.36 -6.88
C SER A 37 11.98 -15.98 -5.50
N ILE A 38 11.14 -17.03 -5.41
CA ILE A 38 10.89 -17.77 -4.17
C ILE A 38 12.19 -18.35 -3.61
N GLU A 39 13.05 -18.91 -4.47
CA GLU A 39 14.32 -19.51 -4.07
C GLU A 39 15.26 -18.46 -3.47
N ARG A 40 15.34 -17.29 -4.12
CA ARG A 40 16.18 -16.20 -3.66
C ARG A 40 15.66 -15.55 -2.37
N LEU A 41 14.34 -15.40 -2.23
CA LEU A 41 13.74 -14.95 -0.97
C LEU A 41 14.13 -15.91 0.18
N LYS A 42 13.96 -17.20 -0.01
CA LYS A 42 14.35 -18.20 0.99
C LYS A 42 15.86 -18.22 1.29
N ALA A 43 16.66 -17.88 0.31
CA ALA A 43 18.13 -17.81 0.45
C ALA A 43 18.63 -16.48 1.03
N GLY A 44 17.76 -15.46 1.18
CA GLY A 44 18.15 -14.12 1.60
C GLY A 44 19.01 -13.38 0.57
N THR A 45 18.80 -13.65 -0.73
CA THR A 45 19.58 -13.08 -1.84
C THR A 45 18.68 -12.49 -2.94
N ALA A 46 17.43 -12.24 -2.59
CA ALA A 46 16.47 -11.63 -3.52
C ALA A 46 16.72 -10.13 -3.65
N GLU A 47 16.61 -9.63 -4.87
CA GLU A 47 16.74 -8.22 -5.20
C GLU A 47 15.59 -7.82 -6.13
N THR A 48 15.08 -6.59 -5.96
CA THR A 48 14.05 -6.02 -6.83
C THR A 48 14.17 -4.50 -6.90
N ASP A 49 13.48 -3.86 -7.85
CA ASP A 49 13.15 -2.44 -7.78
C ASP A 49 11.65 -2.24 -7.56
N CYS A 50 11.20 -1.00 -7.43
CA CYS A 50 9.81 -0.68 -7.14
C CYS A 50 8.85 -1.29 -8.16
N SER A 51 9.09 -1.09 -9.45
CA SER A 51 8.18 -1.52 -10.51
C SER A 51 8.25 -3.02 -10.80
N TYR A 52 9.44 -3.61 -10.76
CA TYR A 52 9.55 -5.06 -10.92
C TYR A 52 8.89 -5.81 -9.75
N GLY A 53 9.09 -5.31 -8.52
CA GLY A 53 8.44 -5.86 -7.34
C GLY A 53 6.92 -5.85 -7.46
N VAL A 54 6.33 -4.70 -7.81
CA VAL A 54 4.88 -4.61 -8.04
C VAL A 54 4.42 -5.58 -9.12
N GLY A 55 5.08 -5.62 -10.27
CA GLY A 55 4.74 -6.57 -11.35
C GLY A 55 4.78 -8.02 -10.89
N TRP A 56 5.83 -8.39 -10.14
CA TRP A 56 6.00 -9.74 -9.62
C TRP A 56 4.92 -10.08 -8.57
N TRP A 57 4.58 -9.16 -7.66
CA TRP A 57 3.52 -9.40 -6.68
C TRP A 57 2.15 -9.60 -7.35
N LEU A 58 1.85 -8.79 -8.36
CA LEU A 58 0.61 -8.92 -9.14
C LEU A 58 0.55 -10.27 -9.87
N PHE A 59 1.65 -10.70 -10.46
CA PHE A 59 1.76 -12.00 -11.12
C PHE A 59 1.58 -13.16 -10.12
N MET A 60 2.35 -13.16 -9.04
CA MET A 60 2.29 -14.22 -8.03
C MET A 60 0.94 -14.29 -7.33
N GLY A 61 0.24 -13.18 -7.18
CA GLY A 61 -1.11 -13.10 -6.64
C GLY A 61 -2.21 -13.41 -7.65
N GLY A 62 -1.87 -13.80 -8.88
CA GLY A 62 -2.84 -14.16 -9.91
C GLY A 62 -3.62 -12.99 -10.52
N TYR A 63 -3.09 -11.77 -10.41
CA TYR A 63 -3.69 -10.55 -10.97
C TYR A 63 -3.18 -10.24 -12.38
N LEU A 64 -2.05 -10.80 -12.75
CA LEU A 64 -1.48 -10.81 -14.10
C LEU A 64 -1.13 -12.24 -14.50
N ASP A 65 -1.21 -12.54 -15.79
CA ASP A 65 -0.91 -13.87 -16.33
C ASP A 65 0.60 -14.15 -16.45
N GLU A 66 1.40 -13.07 -16.46
CA GLU A 66 2.86 -13.13 -16.51
C GLU A 66 3.47 -11.98 -15.70
N ASN A 67 4.75 -12.10 -15.33
CA ASN A 67 5.49 -10.98 -14.76
C ASN A 67 5.92 -10.03 -15.88
N PRO A 68 5.36 -8.81 -15.94
CA PRO A 68 5.57 -7.90 -17.05
C PRO A 68 6.97 -7.27 -17.09
N ALA A 69 7.71 -7.34 -16.00
CA ALA A 69 9.03 -6.71 -15.86
C ALA A 69 9.05 -5.23 -16.32
N PHE A 70 7.96 -4.51 -16.14
CA PHE A 70 7.82 -3.11 -16.59
C PHE A 70 8.71 -2.15 -15.76
N HIS A 71 8.83 -0.93 -16.28
CA HIS A 71 9.37 0.22 -15.56
C HIS A 71 8.22 1.17 -15.19
N THR A 72 8.37 1.97 -14.18
CA THR A 72 7.36 2.95 -13.74
C THR A 72 6.86 3.85 -14.89
N ALA A 73 7.71 4.14 -15.88
CA ALA A 73 7.33 4.96 -17.03
C ALA A 73 6.24 4.35 -17.93
N ILE A 74 6.16 3.01 -18.00
CA ILE A 74 5.17 2.29 -18.83
C ILE A 74 4.15 1.52 -18.00
N GLU A 75 4.37 1.37 -16.71
CA GLU A 75 3.56 0.58 -15.78
C GLU A 75 2.09 0.95 -15.84
N ARG A 76 1.80 2.25 -15.79
CA ARG A 76 0.44 2.77 -15.78
C ARG A 76 -0.34 2.41 -17.03
N GLU A 77 0.27 2.59 -18.22
CA GLU A 77 -0.34 2.24 -19.50
C GLU A 77 -0.51 0.73 -19.62
N TYR A 78 0.54 -0.02 -19.26
CA TYR A 78 0.48 -1.48 -19.25
C TYR A 78 -0.69 -2.00 -18.41
N LEU A 79 -0.82 -1.55 -17.18
CA LEU A 79 -1.90 -1.98 -16.29
C LEU A 79 -3.29 -1.57 -16.81
N ALA A 80 -3.42 -0.38 -17.40
CA ALA A 80 -4.68 0.06 -18.02
C ALA A 80 -5.13 -0.89 -19.15
N ASP A 81 -4.19 -1.33 -19.97
CA ASP A 81 -4.43 -2.29 -21.06
C ASP A 81 -4.73 -3.71 -20.54
N HIS A 82 -4.31 -4.02 -19.31
CA HIS A 82 -4.51 -5.33 -18.67
C HIS A 82 -5.66 -5.34 -17.63
N GLY A 83 -6.64 -4.47 -17.81
CA GLY A 83 -7.88 -4.52 -17.06
C GLY A 83 -7.85 -3.79 -15.71
N TYR A 84 -7.04 -2.74 -15.60
CA TYR A 84 -7.02 -1.87 -14.45
C TYR A 84 -7.62 -0.51 -14.75
N ASP A 85 -8.21 0.11 -13.76
CA ASP A 85 -8.68 1.49 -13.79
C ASP A 85 -7.62 2.42 -13.20
N LEU A 86 -7.37 3.53 -13.88
CA LEU A 86 -6.51 4.60 -13.38
C LEU A 86 -7.36 5.63 -12.65
N ILE A 87 -7.16 5.77 -11.36
CA ILE A 87 -7.89 6.70 -10.50
C ILE A 87 -6.91 7.80 -10.11
N ASP A 88 -7.13 9.00 -10.62
CA ASP A 88 -6.32 10.17 -10.27
C ASP A 88 -6.51 10.53 -8.79
N ALA A 89 -5.44 10.39 -8.02
CA ALA A 89 -5.44 10.68 -6.59
C ALA A 89 -5.65 12.19 -6.29
N ASN A 90 -5.42 13.05 -7.28
CA ASN A 90 -5.51 14.49 -7.17
C ASN A 90 -6.80 15.09 -7.77
N ALA A 91 -7.63 14.29 -8.46
CA ALA A 91 -8.82 14.78 -9.18
C ALA A 91 -9.95 15.33 -8.30
N GLY A 92 -9.80 15.28 -7.00
CA GLY A 92 -10.85 15.66 -6.04
C GLY A 92 -11.87 14.53 -5.82
N GLY A 93 -12.29 14.36 -4.60
CA GLY A 93 -13.19 13.29 -4.20
C GLY A 93 -12.51 12.27 -3.26
N PHE A 94 -13.30 11.33 -2.78
CA PHE A 94 -12.83 10.28 -1.89
C PHE A 94 -12.35 9.09 -2.72
N ILE A 95 -11.08 8.71 -2.54
CA ILE A 95 -10.58 7.43 -3.01
C ILE A 95 -10.48 6.51 -1.80
N ALA A 96 -11.42 5.56 -1.71
CA ALA A 96 -11.28 4.47 -0.75
C ALA A 96 -10.21 3.51 -1.29
N MET A 97 -9.06 3.45 -0.65
CA MET A 97 -8.02 2.46 -0.98
C MET A 97 -8.57 1.05 -0.75
N GLN A 98 -8.26 0.16 -1.67
CA GLN A 98 -8.61 -1.25 -1.57
C GLN A 98 -7.33 -2.09 -1.55
N ARG A 99 -7.33 -3.15 -0.76
CA ARG A 99 -6.21 -4.10 -0.75
C ARG A 99 -5.89 -4.54 -2.18
N ASN A 100 -4.63 -4.57 -2.52
CA ASN A 100 -4.08 -4.82 -3.86
C ASN A 100 -4.17 -3.64 -4.85
N ASP A 101 -4.56 -2.44 -4.42
CA ASP A 101 -4.40 -1.26 -5.26
C ASP A 101 -2.90 -0.97 -5.47
N VAL A 102 -2.51 -0.78 -6.72
CA VAL A 102 -1.18 -0.27 -7.04
C VAL A 102 -1.18 1.24 -6.82
N LEU A 103 -0.16 1.70 -6.12
CA LEU A 103 0.08 3.10 -5.80
C LEU A 103 1.17 3.61 -6.74
N TRP A 104 0.89 4.66 -7.51
CA TRP A 104 1.81 5.12 -8.53
C TRP A 104 2.03 6.62 -8.47
N ARG A 105 3.28 7.03 -8.61
CA ARG A 105 3.71 8.41 -8.90
C ARG A 105 4.86 8.40 -9.89
N THR A 106 5.18 9.56 -10.43
CA THR A 106 6.31 9.67 -11.37
C THR A 106 7.60 9.16 -10.72
N GLY A 107 8.17 8.11 -11.32
CA GLY A 107 9.44 7.52 -10.89
C GLY A 107 9.36 6.53 -9.73
N HIS A 108 8.17 6.27 -9.17
CA HIS A 108 8.02 5.34 -8.07
C HIS A 108 6.66 4.65 -8.04
N THR A 109 6.63 3.44 -7.47
CA THR A 109 5.40 2.65 -7.32
C THR A 109 5.48 1.77 -6.07
N GLY A 110 4.32 1.39 -5.56
CA GLY A 110 4.14 0.51 -4.41
C GLY A 110 2.79 -0.19 -4.46
N LEU A 111 2.45 -0.91 -3.41
CA LEU A 111 1.18 -1.62 -3.31
C LEU A 111 0.49 -1.32 -1.98
N PHE A 112 -0.78 -0.92 -2.03
CA PHE A 112 -1.60 -0.85 -0.82
C PHE A 112 -1.99 -2.24 -0.36
N ILE A 113 -1.48 -2.63 0.81
CA ILE A 113 -1.66 -3.98 1.32
C ILE A 113 -2.82 -4.13 2.31
N GLY A 114 -3.58 -3.06 2.54
CA GLY A 114 -4.69 -3.02 3.50
C GLY A 114 -4.27 -2.45 4.86
N ASP A 115 -5.25 -2.29 5.74
CA ASP A 115 -5.07 -1.80 7.11
C ASP A 115 -4.26 -0.47 7.21
N GLY A 116 -4.38 0.38 6.19
CA GLY A 116 -3.65 1.65 6.13
C GLY A 116 -2.16 1.51 5.85
N MET A 117 -1.71 0.36 5.34
CA MET A 117 -0.31 0.05 5.09
C MET A 117 -0.01 -0.07 3.60
N GLU A 118 1.21 0.27 3.23
CA GLU A 118 1.77 0.08 1.90
C GLU A 118 3.05 -0.74 1.96
N ALA A 119 3.34 -1.45 0.87
CA ALA A 119 4.60 -2.16 0.65
C ALA A 119 5.32 -1.57 -0.56
N GLU A 120 6.62 -1.33 -0.41
CA GLU A 120 7.44 -0.66 -1.42
C GLU A 120 8.87 -1.22 -1.44
N ALA A 121 9.49 -1.21 -2.63
CA ALA A 121 10.94 -1.25 -2.74
C ALA A 121 11.43 0.20 -2.94
N LEU A 122 12.15 0.75 -1.96
CA LEU A 122 12.45 2.18 -1.85
C LEU A 122 13.78 2.60 -2.47
N ARG A 123 14.87 1.97 -2.05
CA ARG A 123 16.24 2.38 -2.37
C ARG A 123 17.22 1.32 -1.94
N ASP A 124 18.44 1.36 -2.49
CA ASP A 124 19.52 0.53 -1.99
C ASP A 124 20.06 1.03 -0.62
N GLU A 125 20.82 0.17 0.06
CA GLU A 125 21.39 0.42 1.38
C GLU A 125 22.38 1.60 1.42
N ASN A 126 23.02 1.88 0.31
CA ASN A 126 23.98 2.99 0.18
C ASN A 126 23.31 4.33 -0.11
N HIS A 127 21.99 4.34 -0.28
CA HIS A 127 21.19 5.51 -0.65
C HIS A 127 21.56 6.13 -2.00
N ASP A 128 22.39 5.46 -2.77
CA ASP A 128 22.67 5.82 -4.13
C ASP A 128 21.47 5.45 -4.99
N ALA A 129 20.97 6.41 -5.74
CA ALA A 129 19.77 6.22 -6.56
C ALA A 129 20.01 5.23 -7.71
N GLY A 130 20.58 4.11 -7.38
CA GLY A 130 20.34 2.90 -8.06
C GLY A 130 21.18 2.48 -9.22
N TYR A 131 22.43 2.77 -9.30
CA TYR A 131 23.13 2.24 -10.47
C TYR A 131 24.14 1.12 -10.22
N GLU A 132 24.66 0.96 -9.05
CA GLU A 132 25.59 -0.14 -8.75
C GLU A 132 25.23 -0.82 -7.43
N GLY A 133 23.91 -1.03 -7.31
CA GLY A 133 23.35 -1.53 -6.08
C GLY A 133 23.99 -2.80 -5.61
N SER A 134 24.02 -2.85 -4.39
CA SER A 134 23.84 -3.95 -3.46
C SER A 134 24.52 -5.27 -3.82
N THR A 135 25.26 -5.69 -2.91
CA THR A 135 25.68 -7.09 -2.80
C THR A 135 24.48 -7.90 -2.33
N PRO A 136 23.96 -8.87 -3.10
CA PRO A 136 22.82 -9.68 -2.66
C PRO A 136 23.07 -10.27 -1.27
N GLY A 137 22.14 -10.03 -0.35
CA GLY A 137 22.22 -10.53 1.01
C GLY A 137 22.73 -9.52 2.06
N ASP A 138 22.93 -8.27 1.68
CA ASP A 138 23.37 -7.18 2.57
C ASP A 138 22.23 -6.22 3.00
N GLN A 139 20.99 -6.66 2.85
CA GLN A 139 19.80 -5.89 3.18
C GLN A 139 19.83 -5.34 4.60
N ASP A 140 19.71 -4.02 4.72
CA ASP A 140 19.66 -3.34 6.02
C ASP A 140 18.26 -3.24 6.62
N GLY A 141 17.24 -3.75 5.91
CA GLY A 141 15.83 -3.67 6.29
C GLY A 141 15.14 -2.34 5.94
N GLY A 142 15.85 -1.43 5.27
CA GLY A 142 15.32 -0.16 4.79
C GLY A 142 15.09 -0.11 3.28
N GLU A 143 15.51 -1.14 2.57
CA GLU A 143 15.47 -1.20 1.11
C GLU A 143 14.08 -1.54 0.59
N THR A 144 13.46 -2.56 1.16
CA THR A 144 12.05 -2.86 0.97
C THR A 144 11.33 -2.72 2.31
N VAL A 145 10.15 -2.10 2.30
CA VAL A 145 9.46 -1.74 3.55
C VAL A 145 7.97 -2.03 3.47
N VAL A 146 7.41 -2.33 4.63
CA VAL A 146 5.99 -2.19 4.91
C VAL A 146 5.84 -1.06 5.91
N ARG A 147 5.07 -0.05 5.55
CA ARG A 147 4.88 1.15 6.37
C ARG A 147 3.47 1.70 6.30
N ALA A 148 3.15 2.67 7.14
CA ALA A 148 1.90 3.40 7.03
C ALA A 148 1.81 4.08 5.67
N LEU A 149 0.61 4.02 5.06
CA LEU A 149 0.33 4.59 3.75
C LEU A 149 0.79 6.04 3.68
N THR A 150 1.65 6.34 2.72
CA THR A 150 2.01 7.70 2.37
C THR A 150 1.00 8.28 1.38
N LEU A 151 0.97 9.60 1.23
CA LEU A 151 -0.16 10.29 0.61
C LEU A 151 0.22 11.11 -0.61
N ASP A 152 1.40 10.90 -1.11
CA ASP A 152 1.99 11.61 -2.24
C ASP A 152 1.92 10.82 -3.57
N TRP A 153 0.92 9.95 -3.66
CA TRP A 153 0.65 9.18 -4.86
C TRP A 153 -0.17 9.99 -5.86
N ASP A 154 0.21 9.92 -7.16
CA ASP A 154 -0.52 10.59 -8.23
C ASP A 154 -1.73 9.79 -8.69
N TYR A 155 -1.61 8.46 -8.68
CA TYR A 155 -2.64 7.53 -9.12
C TYR A 155 -2.79 6.34 -8.17
N VAL A 156 -4.03 5.90 -8.06
CA VAL A 156 -4.39 4.57 -7.56
C VAL A 156 -4.79 3.74 -8.77
N ILE A 157 -4.13 2.61 -8.98
CA ILE A 157 -4.37 1.75 -10.14
C ILE A 157 -5.02 0.47 -9.63
N ARG A 158 -6.27 0.23 -10.01
CA ARG A 158 -7.14 -0.80 -9.45
C ARG A 158 -7.58 -1.81 -10.48
N LYS A 159 -7.47 -3.11 -10.18
CA LYS A 159 -8.03 -4.16 -11.03
C LYS A 159 -9.54 -4.05 -11.11
N ARG A 160 -10.13 -4.04 -12.32
CA ARG A 160 -11.59 -3.84 -12.55
C ARG A 160 -12.46 -4.92 -11.92
N ASP A 161 -12.04 -6.15 -12.02
CA ASP A 161 -12.81 -7.32 -11.58
C ASP A 161 -12.38 -7.83 -10.19
N GLN A 162 -11.73 -7.00 -9.39
CA GLN A 162 -11.52 -7.37 -8.00
C GLN A 162 -12.89 -7.65 -7.37
N PRO A 163 -13.05 -8.78 -6.65
CA PRO A 163 -14.21 -8.96 -5.82
C PRO A 163 -14.26 -7.73 -4.90
N LYS A 164 -15.32 -6.93 -5.06
CA LYS A 164 -15.55 -5.81 -4.13
C LYS A 164 -15.38 -6.38 -2.75
N PRO A 165 -14.54 -5.78 -1.90
CA PRO A 165 -14.44 -6.23 -0.52
C PRO A 165 -15.88 -6.41 -0.06
N VAL A 166 -16.28 -7.63 0.24
CA VAL A 166 -17.56 -7.87 0.90
C VAL A 166 -17.42 -7.03 2.15
N ALA A 167 -18.19 -5.95 2.22
CA ALA A 167 -18.22 -5.15 3.42
C ALA A 167 -18.39 -6.17 4.55
N PRO A 168 -17.49 -6.23 5.52
CA PRO A 168 -17.61 -7.21 6.57
C PRO A 168 -19.05 -7.11 7.02
N ILE A 169 -19.78 -8.23 6.88
CA ILE A 169 -21.13 -8.35 7.43
C ILE A 169 -20.93 -7.87 8.85
N PRO A 170 -21.63 -6.86 9.33
CA PRO A 170 -21.50 -6.43 10.70
C PRO A 170 -21.79 -7.67 11.56
N THR A 171 -20.75 -8.37 11.96
CA THR A 171 -20.86 -9.36 13.02
C THR A 171 -21.12 -8.49 14.23
N ASP A 172 -22.35 -8.54 14.63
CA ASP A 172 -22.98 -7.89 15.73
C ASP A 172 -21.99 -7.45 16.81
N VAL A 173 -22.03 -6.10 17.11
CA VAL A 173 -21.55 -5.53 18.35
C VAL A 173 -20.03 -5.49 18.57
N GLY A 174 -19.38 -4.65 17.83
CA GLY A 174 -18.20 -3.93 18.26
C GLY A 174 -18.29 -2.58 17.58
N GLU A 175 -18.21 -1.51 18.32
CA GLU A 175 -18.21 -0.16 17.75
C GLU A 175 -17.17 -0.12 16.64
N SER A 176 -17.61 -0.03 15.37
CA SER A 176 -16.73 0.13 14.22
C SER A 176 -15.81 1.30 14.51
N MET A 177 -14.53 1.01 14.72
CA MET A 177 -13.56 2.07 14.97
C MET A 177 -13.42 2.90 13.72
N THR A 178 -14.05 4.04 13.74
CA THR A 178 -13.95 5.02 12.68
C THR A 178 -13.33 6.28 13.25
N PHE A 179 -12.19 6.69 12.76
CA PHE A 179 -11.51 7.90 13.24
C PHE A 179 -10.93 8.71 12.09
N ILE A 180 -10.75 10.00 12.34
CA ILE A 180 -10.09 10.93 11.42
C ILE A 180 -8.70 11.16 11.96
N PHE A 181 -7.69 11.08 11.11
CA PHE A 181 -6.31 11.34 11.49
C PHE A 181 -5.60 12.23 10.49
N SER A 182 -4.56 12.91 10.92
CA SER A 182 -3.60 13.59 10.05
C SER A 182 -2.22 12.98 10.29
N CYS A 183 -1.48 12.73 9.23
CA CYS A 183 -0.22 11.98 9.31
C CYS A 183 0.94 12.64 8.56
N ASP A 184 0.80 13.85 8.10
CA ASP A 184 1.85 14.53 7.36
C ASP A 184 2.00 16.01 7.75
N SER A 185 3.13 16.61 7.34
CA SER A 185 3.41 18.04 7.54
C SER A 185 2.43 18.97 6.84
N ASN A 186 1.71 18.48 5.84
CA ASN A 186 0.73 19.23 5.07
C ASN A 186 -0.67 19.16 5.68
N ARG A 187 -0.81 18.45 6.81
CA ARG A 187 -2.08 18.28 7.55
C ARG A 187 -3.20 17.68 6.70
N HIS A 188 -2.87 16.80 5.77
CA HIS A 188 -3.90 16.03 5.10
C HIS A 188 -4.68 15.21 6.12
N MET A 189 -5.99 15.18 5.94
CA MET A 189 -6.87 14.48 6.86
C MET A 189 -7.38 13.20 6.22
N TRP A 190 -7.50 12.18 7.03
CA TRP A 190 -7.87 10.84 6.61
C TRP A 190 -8.96 10.30 7.51
N LEU A 191 -9.84 9.53 6.92
CA LEU A 191 -10.84 8.75 7.63
C LEU A 191 -10.42 7.28 7.58
N TYR A 192 -10.27 6.66 8.72
CA TYR A 192 -10.24 5.21 8.84
C TYR A 192 -11.64 4.73 9.19
N ASP A 193 -12.15 3.73 8.48
CA ASP A 193 -13.47 3.15 8.66
C ASP A 193 -13.37 1.63 8.61
N GLY A 194 -12.91 1.04 9.71
CA GLY A 194 -12.91 -0.40 9.91
C GLY A 194 -12.20 -1.21 8.82
N GLY A 195 -11.06 -0.74 8.32
CA GLY A 195 -10.28 -1.40 7.25
C GLY A 195 -10.22 -0.60 5.95
N ARG A 196 -10.86 0.58 5.91
CA ARG A 196 -10.76 1.50 4.77
C ARG A 196 -10.08 2.79 5.22
N VAL A 197 -9.18 3.29 4.39
CA VAL A 197 -8.58 4.61 4.56
C VAL A 197 -9.06 5.50 3.43
N VAL A 198 -9.60 6.66 3.78
CA VAL A 198 -10.19 7.60 2.81
C VAL A 198 -9.62 9.00 3.05
N GLN A 199 -9.04 9.61 2.03
CA GLN A 199 -8.55 10.98 2.14
C GLN A 199 -9.69 11.99 2.24
N ILE A 200 -9.60 12.90 3.20
CA ILE A 200 -10.50 14.05 3.34
C ILE A 200 -9.80 15.27 2.73
N LYS A 201 -10.23 15.69 1.56
CA LYS A 201 -9.54 16.73 0.78
C LYS A 201 -9.99 18.16 1.10
N THR A 202 -11.15 18.34 1.74
CA THR A 202 -11.72 19.66 2.04
C THR A 202 -12.29 19.73 3.46
N GLU A 203 -12.26 20.93 4.04
CA GLU A 203 -12.89 21.17 5.34
C GLU A 203 -14.39 20.84 5.33
N SER A 204 -15.10 21.12 4.23
CA SER A 204 -16.51 20.79 4.10
C SER A 204 -16.79 19.28 4.15
N GLN A 205 -15.90 18.47 3.60
CA GLN A 205 -15.97 17.00 3.71
C GLN A 205 -15.72 16.54 5.14
N GLN A 206 -14.76 17.14 5.83
CA GLN A 206 -14.48 16.85 7.24
C GLN A 206 -15.70 17.17 8.12
N GLU A 207 -16.28 18.34 7.98
CA GLU A 207 -17.44 18.74 8.76
C GLU A 207 -18.66 17.87 8.46
N ALA A 208 -18.90 17.53 7.19
CA ALA A 208 -19.99 16.62 6.82
C ALA A 208 -19.82 15.23 7.45
N LEU A 209 -18.59 14.71 7.51
CA LEU A 209 -18.31 13.42 8.16
C LEU A 209 -18.47 13.48 9.68
N LYS A 210 -18.02 14.56 10.32
CA LYS A 210 -18.24 14.77 11.77
C LYS A 210 -19.74 14.84 12.08
N GLU A 211 -20.48 15.58 11.28
CA GLU A 211 -21.92 15.71 11.45
C GLU A 211 -22.68 14.40 11.23
N ALA A 212 -22.32 13.66 10.17
CA ALA A 212 -22.90 12.34 9.90
C ALA A 212 -22.62 11.35 11.04
N HIS A 213 -21.39 11.34 11.58
CA HIS A 213 -21.04 10.50 12.72
C HIS A 213 -21.83 10.88 13.98
N MET A 214 -21.91 12.18 14.29
CA MET A 214 -22.68 12.67 15.43
C MET A 214 -24.16 12.28 15.32
N ARG A 215 -24.75 12.38 14.13
CA ARG A 215 -26.14 11.96 13.89
C ARG A 215 -26.34 10.46 14.10
N ALA A 216 -25.36 9.65 13.66
CA ALA A 216 -25.46 8.20 13.75
C ALA A 216 -25.21 7.66 15.15
N THR A 217 -24.29 8.25 15.91
CA THR A 217 -23.79 7.69 17.18
C THR A 217 -24.15 8.53 18.42
N GLY A 218 -24.57 9.80 18.21
CA GLY A 218 -24.76 10.76 19.30
C GLY A 218 -23.45 11.23 19.97
N ARG A 219 -22.29 10.85 19.43
CA ARG A 219 -20.96 11.18 19.97
C ARG A 219 -20.13 11.95 18.96
N PRO A 220 -19.30 12.91 19.39
CA PRO A 220 -18.37 13.58 18.50
C PRO A 220 -17.34 12.60 17.95
N LYS A 221 -16.99 12.76 16.65
CA LYS A 221 -15.94 11.97 16.05
C LYS A 221 -14.58 12.41 16.57
N GLN A 222 -13.79 11.49 17.04
CA GLN A 222 -12.43 11.77 17.47
C GLN A 222 -11.54 12.11 16.30
N GLN A 223 -10.72 13.10 16.46
CA GLN A 223 -9.67 13.50 15.53
C GLN A 223 -8.32 13.32 16.22
N VAL A 224 -7.40 12.68 15.53
CA VAL A 224 -6.06 12.41 16.01
C VAL A 224 -5.05 13.04 15.08
N ASP A 225 -4.10 13.76 15.67
CA ASP A 225 -2.94 14.25 14.94
C ASP A 225 -1.78 13.29 15.22
N LEU A 226 -1.37 12.55 14.19
CA LEU A 226 -0.30 11.56 14.30
C LEU A 226 1.09 12.18 14.06
N GLY A 227 1.15 13.46 13.70
CA GLY A 227 2.41 14.11 13.38
C GLY A 227 3.16 13.45 12.21
N ASN A 228 4.40 13.86 12.00
CA ASN A 228 5.27 13.25 10.98
C ASN A 228 5.73 11.87 11.45
N GLY A 229 5.29 10.81 10.79
CA GLY A 229 5.73 9.44 11.07
C GLY A 229 5.06 8.77 12.27
N GLY A 230 3.92 9.29 12.72
CA GLY A 230 3.14 8.65 13.78
C GLY A 230 2.55 7.32 13.29
N ALA A 231 2.84 6.24 14.01
CA ALA A 231 2.10 5.00 13.88
C ALA A 231 0.63 5.25 14.26
N LEU A 232 -0.29 4.53 13.64
CA LEU A 232 -1.68 4.46 14.05
C LEU A 232 -1.71 4.03 15.53
N ILE A 233 -1.92 4.98 16.41
CA ILE A 233 -2.02 4.69 17.84
C ILE A 233 -3.44 4.22 18.09
N ASP A 234 -3.55 3.04 18.66
CA ASP A 234 -4.82 2.53 19.15
C ASP A 234 -5.34 3.48 20.25
N LEU A 235 -6.41 4.19 19.94
CA LEU A 235 -7.04 5.14 20.85
C LEU A 235 -8.13 4.51 21.71
N LEU A 236 -8.10 3.21 21.82
CA LEU A 236 -8.94 2.50 22.74
C LEU A 236 -8.28 2.49 24.12
N GLY A 237 -8.62 3.44 24.94
CA GLY A 237 -8.47 3.36 26.36
C GLY A 237 -9.75 2.86 27.00
#